data_f2a6f39c162138f11090d06a18ac8f36
#
_entry.id   f2a6f39c162138f11090d06a18ac8f36
#
_cell.length_a   1.000
_cell.length_b   1.000
_cell.length_c   1.000
_cell.angle_alpha   90.00
_cell.angle_beta   90.00
_cell.angle_gamma   90.00
#
_symmetry.space_group_name_H-M   'P 1'
#
loop_
_entity.id
_entity.type
_entity.pdbx_description
1 polymer ?
#
loop_
_entity_poly.entity_id
_entity_poly.type
_entity_poly.pdbx_seq_one_letter_code
_entity_poly.pdbx_strand_id
1 'polypeptide(L)'
;MRHNGTCLAPKICGLVGNLIGIAVLLVFGGPAALAAGATAKAAPTGVAVQVTAEMKGAGIVSSGVTLPPIPPVTGNRKNPVASWGKPLPWPIVIADRRNNRLIEITPDKRIVWEFPSPDLVLYRGNEDVNFSEDGKQLAVSEEDNYDVHIVDYEKKAVTWTYGTPDHKGSAPGFLNYPDDAHLLPDGNFLTADIRNHRVLIIDPRTSKIVTQWGTAGKRNHNPPHELAAPNGATPLANGDVLISEIGGSWITRITRDSKVLWSVQAPRVNYPSDAFPTVDGKHVIVADFWKPGRVVIFDPATRKVLWDYFVKEGEGMLDHPSLARE
;
A
#
# COMPACT_ATOMS: atom_id res chain seq x y z
N MET A 1 -8.87 -60.99 6.95
CA MET A 1 -7.44 -60.66 7.02
C MET A 1 -7.31 -59.18 7.03
N ARG A 2 -6.72 -58.64 8.08
CA ARG A 2 -6.54 -57.20 8.34
C ARG A 2 -5.33 -56.69 7.58
N HIS A 3 -5.40 -55.52 6.99
CA HIS A 3 -4.22 -54.67 6.79
C HIS A 3 -4.54 -53.23 7.16
N ASN A 4 -3.95 -52.80 8.26
CA ASN A 4 -3.82 -51.45 8.72
C ASN A 4 -2.77 -50.73 7.85
N GLY A 5 -3.13 -49.60 7.31
CA GLY A 5 -2.21 -48.66 6.70
C GLY A 5 -2.31 -47.32 7.41
N THR A 6 -1.43 -47.08 8.38
CA THR A 6 -1.26 -45.81 9.09
C THR A 6 -0.56 -44.81 8.17
N CYS A 7 -1.24 -43.72 7.82
CA CYS A 7 -0.63 -42.59 7.16
C CYS A 7 -0.09 -41.60 8.23
N LEU A 8 1.22 -41.51 8.33
CA LEU A 8 1.93 -40.54 9.16
C LEU A 8 1.90 -39.16 8.47
N ALA A 9 1.25 -38.21 9.10
CA ALA A 9 1.36 -36.81 8.73
C ALA A 9 2.66 -36.22 9.32
N PRO A 10 3.45 -35.47 8.56
CA PRO A 10 4.57 -34.71 9.12
C PRO A 10 4.06 -33.46 9.85
N LYS A 11 4.35 -33.41 11.14
CA LYS A 11 4.22 -32.19 11.94
C LYS A 11 5.25 -31.18 11.44
N ILE A 12 4.79 -30.13 10.79
CA ILE A 12 5.62 -28.94 10.55
C ILE A 12 5.55 -28.09 11.80
N CYS A 13 6.65 -28.06 12.52
CA CYS A 13 6.87 -27.18 13.66
C CYS A 13 7.11 -25.76 13.08
N GLY A 14 6.13 -24.88 13.21
CA GLY A 14 6.27 -23.49 12.78
C GLY A 14 7.19 -22.73 13.72
N LEU A 15 8.36 -22.34 13.22
CA LEU A 15 9.18 -21.31 13.85
C LEU A 15 8.51 -19.98 13.58
N VAL A 16 7.98 -19.35 14.63
CA VAL A 16 7.47 -17.97 14.59
C VAL A 16 8.66 -17.03 14.53
N GLY A 17 9.09 -16.69 13.34
CA GLY A 17 10.03 -15.59 13.11
C GLY A 17 9.28 -14.26 13.23
N ASN A 18 9.76 -13.37 14.10
CA ASN A 18 9.30 -11.98 14.18
C ASN A 18 9.70 -11.24 12.90
N LEU A 19 8.78 -11.14 11.95
CA LEU A 19 8.93 -10.31 10.77
C LEU A 19 8.19 -9.00 11.00
N ILE A 20 8.95 -7.95 11.20
CA ILE A 20 8.47 -6.57 11.13
C ILE A 20 8.33 -6.26 9.65
N GLY A 21 7.11 -6.18 9.15
CA GLY A 21 6.84 -5.65 7.82
C GLY A 21 7.19 -4.16 7.83
N ILE A 22 8.34 -3.80 7.28
CA ILE A 22 8.75 -2.41 7.07
C ILE A 22 8.40 -2.09 5.63
N ALA A 23 7.41 -1.20 5.44
CA ALA A 23 7.25 -0.55 4.14
C ALA A 23 8.52 0.26 3.85
N VAL A 24 9.32 -0.18 2.90
CA VAL A 24 10.53 0.54 2.49
C VAL A 24 10.18 1.47 1.35
N LEU A 25 10.01 2.75 1.69
CA LEU A 25 9.90 3.81 0.70
C LEU A 25 11.32 4.17 0.22
N LEU A 26 11.69 3.77 -0.98
CA LEU A 26 12.94 4.17 -1.63
C LEU A 26 12.65 5.38 -2.53
N VAL A 27 13.14 6.54 -2.12
CA VAL A 27 13.07 7.77 -2.93
C VAL A 27 14.45 8.03 -3.53
N PHE A 28 14.51 8.10 -4.87
CA PHE A 28 15.71 8.48 -5.59
C PHE A 28 15.60 9.97 -6.00
N GLY A 29 16.46 10.78 -5.43
CA GLY A 29 16.66 12.15 -5.89
C GLY A 29 17.59 12.17 -7.10
N GLY A 30 17.16 12.75 -8.22
CA GLY A 30 18.05 13.19 -9.29
C GLY A 30 19.00 14.30 -8.79
N PRO A 31 20.08 14.61 -9.52
CA PRO A 31 21.09 15.56 -9.04
C PRO A 31 20.52 16.98 -9.00
N ALA A 32 20.18 17.45 -7.82
CA ALA A 32 19.88 18.84 -7.57
C ALA A 32 21.20 19.59 -7.32
N ALA A 33 21.41 20.65 -8.06
CA ALA A 33 22.55 21.55 -7.92
C ALA A 33 22.58 22.17 -6.51
N LEU A 34 23.76 22.11 -5.88
CA LEU A 34 24.03 22.76 -4.60
C LEU A 34 23.90 24.28 -4.74
N ALA A 35 22.99 24.88 -3.98
CA ALA A 35 23.08 26.28 -3.60
C ALA A 35 23.42 26.38 -2.11
N ALA A 36 24.55 27.01 -1.83
CA ALA A 36 25.10 27.19 -0.49
C ALA A 36 24.41 28.33 0.27
N GLY A 37 24.21 28.11 1.58
CA GLY A 37 24.25 29.16 2.58
C GLY A 37 22.94 29.76 3.05
N ALA A 38 22.42 29.27 4.19
CA ALA A 38 21.67 30.09 5.14
C ALA A 38 21.79 29.53 6.56
N THR A 39 22.19 30.39 7.47
CA THR A 39 22.37 30.17 8.91
C THR A 39 21.04 29.84 9.58
N ALA A 40 21.02 28.77 10.36
CA ALA A 40 19.86 28.31 11.11
C ALA A 40 19.44 29.33 12.18
N LYS A 41 18.27 29.91 12.04
CA LYS A 41 17.56 30.66 13.08
C LYS A 41 16.49 29.73 13.65
N ALA A 42 16.33 29.73 14.97
CA ALA A 42 15.41 28.83 15.68
C ALA A 42 14.01 28.82 15.02
N ALA A 43 13.50 27.62 14.78
CA ALA A 43 12.25 27.39 14.09
C ALA A 43 11.04 27.78 14.94
N PRO A 44 10.00 28.38 14.37
CA PRO A 44 8.73 28.58 15.04
C PRO A 44 8.02 27.24 15.23
N THR A 45 7.24 27.15 16.30
CA THR A 45 6.44 26.00 16.68
C THR A 45 5.31 25.75 15.67
N GLY A 46 5.58 24.96 14.67
CA GLY A 46 4.64 24.56 13.64
C GLY A 46 5.32 24.55 12.26
N VAL A 47 5.52 23.39 11.68
CA VAL A 47 6.06 23.26 10.32
C VAL A 47 4.91 23.14 9.36
N ALA A 48 4.61 24.20 8.61
CA ALA A 48 3.74 24.11 7.46
C ALA A 48 4.53 23.47 6.30
N VAL A 49 4.19 22.25 5.90
CA VAL A 49 4.75 21.62 4.72
C VAL A 49 3.98 22.15 3.50
N GLN A 50 4.63 22.95 2.67
CA GLN A 50 4.06 23.34 1.38
C GLN A 50 4.32 22.23 0.36
N VAL A 51 3.25 21.73 -0.23
CA VAL A 51 3.31 20.75 -1.33
C VAL A 51 3.70 21.48 -2.59
N THR A 52 4.84 21.13 -3.17
CA THR A 52 5.24 21.64 -4.48
C THR A 52 4.46 20.96 -5.61
N ALA A 53 4.43 21.57 -6.80
CA ALA A 53 3.80 20.97 -7.98
C ALA A 53 4.38 19.59 -8.35
N GLU A 54 5.66 19.38 -8.03
CA GLU A 54 6.37 18.10 -8.25
C GLU A 54 5.86 17.00 -7.32
N MET A 55 5.56 17.34 -6.04
CA MET A 55 4.98 16.39 -5.09
C MET A 55 3.57 15.96 -5.49
N LYS A 56 2.77 16.86 -6.08
CA LYS A 56 1.43 16.53 -6.60
C LYS A 56 1.49 15.55 -7.77
N GLY A 57 2.50 15.66 -8.63
CA GLY A 57 2.71 14.76 -9.76
C GLY A 57 3.09 13.34 -9.35
N ALA A 58 3.68 13.16 -8.17
CA ALA A 58 4.09 11.87 -7.62
C ALA A 58 2.97 11.13 -6.88
N GLY A 59 1.75 11.68 -6.82
CA GLY A 59 0.66 11.10 -6.02
C GLY A 59 0.87 11.22 -4.52
N ILE A 60 1.88 11.96 -4.09
CA ILE A 60 2.13 12.27 -2.69
C ILE A 60 1.28 13.50 -2.37
N VAL A 61 0.08 13.27 -1.88
CA VAL A 61 -0.74 14.34 -1.32
C VAL A 61 -0.27 14.56 0.11
N SER A 62 0.67 15.47 0.28
CA SER A 62 0.82 16.10 1.59
C SER A 62 -0.40 16.99 1.78
N SER A 63 -1.25 16.61 2.71
CA SER A 63 -2.27 17.52 3.21
C SER A 63 -1.58 18.81 3.67
N GLY A 64 -2.15 19.96 3.42
CA GLY A 64 -1.72 21.22 4.03
C GLY A 64 -2.00 21.25 5.55
N VAL A 65 -1.90 20.09 6.21
CA VAL A 65 -2.08 19.91 7.63
C VAL A 65 -0.91 20.55 8.33
N THR A 66 -1.20 21.61 9.09
CA THR A 66 -0.28 22.06 10.13
C THR A 66 -0.23 20.94 11.16
N LEU A 67 0.85 20.16 11.15
CA LEU A 67 1.03 19.09 12.13
C LEU A 67 0.92 19.72 13.52
N PRO A 68 0.15 19.14 14.45
CA PRO A 68 0.11 19.61 15.83
C PRO A 68 1.54 19.58 16.38
N PRO A 69 1.85 20.47 17.34
CA PRO A 69 3.15 20.43 18.00
C PRO A 69 3.37 19.01 18.54
N ILE A 70 4.51 18.45 18.17
CA ILE A 70 4.87 17.07 18.50
C ILE A 70 4.80 16.93 20.03
N PRO A 71 3.91 16.08 20.56
CA PRO A 71 3.86 15.88 22.00
C PRO A 71 5.21 15.34 22.46
N PRO A 72 5.72 15.80 23.62
CA PRO A 72 6.94 15.24 24.17
C PRO A 72 6.76 13.73 24.31
N VAL A 73 7.77 12.97 23.93
CA VAL A 73 7.78 11.50 24.09
C VAL A 73 7.67 11.20 25.59
N THR A 74 6.47 11.12 26.08
CA THR A 74 6.19 10.74 27.46
C THR A 74 5.92 9.26 27.51
N GLY A 75 6.82 8.51 28.10
CA GLY A 75 6.55 7.17 28.56
C GLY A 75 7.31 6.07 27.86
N ASN A 76 7.49 5.05 28.60
CA ASN A 76 8.11 3.75 28.46
C ASN A 76 7.77 2.91 27.22
N ARG A 77 7.51 3.46 26.06
CA ARG A 77 7.56 2.69 24.82
C ARG A 77 9.02 2.40 24.55
N LYS A 78 9.47 1.28 25.05
CA LYS A 78 10.72 0.68 24.62
C LYS A 78 10.58 0.38 23.13
N ASN A 79 10.93 1.34 22.31
CA ASN A 79 11.28 1.01 20.94
C ASN A 79 12.67 0.38 21.00
N PRO A 80 12.79 -0.96 20.97
CA PRO A 80 14.08 -1.62 21.11
C PRO A 80 14.97 -1.39 19.88
N VAL A 81 14.41 -0.85 18.79
CA VAL A 81 15.15 -0.56 17.57
C VAL A 81 15.41 0.94 17.53
N ALA A 82 16.64 1.33 17.72
CA ALA A 82 17.06 2.72 17.52
C ALA A 82 16.73 3.15 16.08
N SER A 83 16.13 4.34 15.94
CA SER A 83 15.96 4.94 14.63
C SER A 83 17.33 5.14 13.98
N TRP A 84 17.55 4.55 12.82
CA TRP A 84 18.81 4.62 12.08
C TRP A 84 18.59 5.20 10.68
N GLY A 85 19.67 5.63 10.06
CA GLY A 85 19.68 6.22 8.73
C GLY A 85 19.32 7.72 8.75
N LYS A 86 19.30 8.30 7.55
CA LYS A 86 18.99 9.71 7.34
C LYS A 86 17.52 9.99 7.69
N PRO A 87 17.17 11.22 8.08
CA PRO A 87 15.78 11.64 8.18
C PRO A 87 15.04 11.41 6.86
N LEU A 88 13.73 11.12 6.97
CA LEU A 88 12.86 11.04 5.81
C LEU A 88 12.67 12.45 5.22
N PRO A 89 12.40 12.57 3.90
CA PRO A 89 12.21 13.89 3.30
C PRO A 89 10.88 14.54 3.70
N TRP A 90 9.89 13.75 4.16
CA TRP A 90 8.54 14.18 4.54
C TRP A 90 7.95 13.26 5.60
N PRO A 91 6.82 13.65 6.24
CA PRO A 91 6.03 12.75 7.07
C PRO A 91 5.47 11.57 6.26
N ILE A 92 5.29 10.42 6.90
CA ILE A 92 4.74 9.21 6.28
C ILE A 92 3.63 8.65 7.16
N VAL A 93 2.50 8.29 6.54
CA VAL A 93 1.50 7.43 7.16
C VAL A 93 1.86 5.96 6.89
N ILE A 94 1.70 5.10 7.89
CA ILE A 94 2.09 3.70 7.86
C ILE A 94 0.93 2.84 8.35
N ALA A 95 0.58 1.82 7.59
CA ALA A 95 -0.25 0.71 8.06
C ALA A 95 0.62 -0.22 8.91
N ASP A 96 0.53 -0.10 10.23
CA ASP A 96 1.28 -0.90 11.22
C ASP A 96 0.48 -2.17 11.54
N ARG A 97 0.40 -3.07 10.55
CA ARG A 97 -0.49 -4.23 10.48
C ARG A 97 -0.49 -5.08 11.74
N ARG A 98 0.67 -5.48 12.23
CA ARG A 98 0.78 -6.40 13.38
C ARG A 98 0.44 -5.76 14.71
N ASN A 99 0.43 -4.44 14.76
CA ASN A 99 0.00 -3.67 15.91
C ASN A 99 -1.45 -3.19 15.77
N ASN A 100 -2.13 -3.57 14.68
CA ASN A 100 -3.52 -3.21 14.38
C ASN A 100 -3.76 -1.70 14.51
N ARG A 101 -2.93 -0.90 13.85
CA ARG A 101 -3.01 0.56 13.90
C ARG A 101 -2.44 1.21 12.65
N LEU A 102 -2.87 2.43 12.41
CA LEU A 102 -2.21 3.37 11.52
C LEU A 102 -1.39 4.34 12.34
N ILE A 103 -0.24 4.73 11.87
CA ILE A 103 0.59 5.75 12.48
C ILE A 103 1.06 6.76 11.44
N GLU A 104 1.20 8.02 11.83
CA GLU A 104 1.98 8.97 11.06
C GLU A 104 3.26 9.30 11.80
N ILE A 105 4.36 9.31 11.07
CA ILE A 105 5.67 9.64 11.59
C ILE A 105 6.24 10.88 10.93
N THR A 106 6.96 11.66 11.70
CA THR A 106 7.73 12.81 11.21
C THR A 106 8.97 12.37 10.44
N PRO A 107 9.63 13.30 9.69
CA PRO A 107 10.93 13.02 9.05
C PRO A 107 12.00 12.45 10.00
N ASP A 108 11.99 12.85 11.26
CA ASP A 108 12.87 12.33 12.31
C ASP A 108 12.31 11.09 13.02
N LYS A 109 11.27 10.46 12.41
CA LYS A 109 10.72 9.15 12.78
C LYS A 109 10.03 9.09 14.15
N ARG A 110 9.39 10.18 14.57
CA ARG A 110 8.56 10.23 15.76
C ARG A 110 7.09 10.06 15.38
N ILE A 111 6.36 9.23 16.10
CA ILE A 111 4.91 9.08 15.92
C ILE A 111 4.22 10.37 16.38
N VAL A 112 3.44 10.98 15.48
CA VAL A 112 2.67 12.21 15.73
C VAL A 112 1.17 12.00 15.68
N TRP A 113 0.72 10.95 14.99
CA TRP A 113 -0.67 10.57 14.88
C TRP A 113 -0.79 9.05 14.96
N GLU A 114 -1.87 8.55 15.58
CA GLU A 114 -2.14 7.12 15.74
C GLU A 114 -3.65 6.88 15.70
N PHE A 115 -4.08 5.82 15.01
CA PHE A 115 -5.45 5.36 14.91
C PHE A 115 -5.44 3.81 14.88
N PRO A 116 -6.42 3.08 15.47
CA PRO A 116 -7.57 3.62 16.17
C PRO A 116 -7.25 4.08 17.59
N SER A 117 -8.23 4.77 18.20
CA SER A 117 -8.28 4.86 19.65
C SER A 117 -8.36 3.44 20.24
N PRO A 118 -7.78 3.19 21.43
CA PRO A 118 -7.76 1.85 22.05
C PRO A 118 -9.12 1.16 22.24
N ASP A 119 -10.21 1.91 22.06
CA ASP A 119 -11.58 1.43 22.26
C ASP A 119 -12.21 0.75 21.02
N LEU A 120 -11.55 0.76 19.87
CA LEU A 120 -12.04 0.08 18.65
C LEU A 120 -11.65 -1.41 18.66
N VAL A 121 -12.57 -2.24 19.08
CA VAL A 121 -12.37 -3.68 19.36
C VAL A 121 -12.14 -4.53 18.10
N LEU A 122 -12.51 -4.05 16.91
CA LEU A 122 -12.50 -4.86 15.67
C LEU A 122 -11.61 -4.31 14.57
N TYR A 123 -10.63 -3.47 14.89
CA TYR A 123 -9.66 -2.96 13.93
C TYR A 123 -8.46 -3.89 13.90
N ARG A 124 -8.23 -4.58 12.76
CA ARG A 124 -7.11 -5.51 12.68
C ARG A 124 -6.65 -5.80 11.25
N GLY A 125 -5.35 -6.05 11.12
CA GLY A 125 -4.76 -6.50 9.87
C GLY A 125 -4.85 -5.46 8.76
N ASN A 126 -4.73 -4.17 9.12
CA ASN A 126 -4.65 -3.09 8.17
C ASN A 126 -3.41 -3.26 7.27
N GLU A 127 -3.63 -3.37 5.97
CA GLU A 127 -2.58 -3.63 4.99
C GLU A 127 -2.16 -2.36 4.29
N ASP A 128 -3.11 -1.61 3.75
CA ASP A 128 -2.82 -0.40 3.00
C ASP A 128 -3.51 0.83 3.58
N VAL A 129 -2.88 2.00 3.38
CA VAL A 129 -3.40 3.29 3.80
C VAL A 129 -2.98 4.41 2.85
N ASN A 130 -3.94 5.14 2.30
CA ASN A 130 -3.71 6.28 1.43
C ASN A 130 -4.56 7.47 1.84
N PHE A 131 -3.99 8.68 1.75
CA PHE A 131 -4.77 9.92 1.93
C PHE A 131 -5.70 10.17 0.74
N SER A 132 -6.86 10.76 1.03
CA SER A 132 -7.66 11.46 0.02
C SER A 132 -6.87 12.64 -0.57
N GLU A 133 -7.24 13.11 -1.75
CA GLU A 133 -6.54 14.21 -2.43
C GLU A 133 -6.49 15.50 -1.58
N ASP A 134 -7.52 15.77 -0.79
CA ASP A 134 -7.57 16.93 0.12
C ASP A 134 -6.88 16.69 1.48
N GLY A 135 -6.38 15.49 1.71
CA GLY A 135 -5.66 15.09 2.92
C GLY A 135 -6.52 14.98 4.19
N LYS A 136 -7.86 15.00 4.08
CA LYS A 136 -8.74 14.97 5.25
C LYS A 136 -9.21 13.57 5.63
N GLN A 137 -9.09 12.64 4.72
CA GLN A 137 -9.55 11.28 4.91
C GLN A 137 -8.43 10.30 4.57
N LEU A 138 -8.49 9.12 5.17
CA LEU A 138 -7.68 7.98 4.82
C LEU A 138 -8.56 6.89 4.24
N ALA A 139 -8.15 6.33 3.12
CA ALA A 139 -8.65 5.05 2.64
C ALA A 139 -7.78 3.95 3.25
N VAL A 140 -8.40 2.93 3.80
CA VAL A 140 -7.72 1.86 4.55
C VAL A 140 -8.29 0.53 4.17
N SER A 141 -7.44 -0.49 4.00
CA SER A 141 -7.83 -1.89 3.92
C SER A 141 -7.49 -2.63 5.21
N GLU A 142 -8.39 -3.50 5.65
CA GLU A 142 -8.16 -4.47 6.72
C GLU A 142 -8.21 -5.88 6.15
N GLU A 143 -7.08 -6.37 5.66
CA GLU A 143 -7.00 -7.65 4.96
C GLU A 143 -7.51 -8.81 5.83
N ASP A 144 -7.08 -8.87 7.10
CA ASP A 144 -7.44 -9.94 8.03
C ASP A 144 -8.87 -9.80 8.61
N ASN A 145 -9.53 -8.67 8.39
CA ASN A 145 -10.89 -8.39 8.82
C ASN A 145 -11.90 -8.41 7.67
N TYR A 146 -11.42 -8.50 6.43
CA TYR A 146 -12.21 -8.58 5.19
C TYR A 146 -13.07 -7.36 4.90
N ASP A 147 -12.59 -6.18 5.25
CA ASP A 147 -13.26 -4.92 5.01
C ASP A 147 -12.32 -3.78 4.63
N VAL A 148 -12.90 -2.68 4.20
CA VAL A 148 -12.19 -1.44 3.87
C VAL A 148 -12.93 -0.25 4.48
N HIS A 149 -12.18 0.81 4.81
CA HIS A 149 -12.70 1.95 5.55
C HIS A 149 -12.34 3.29 4.92
N ILE A 150 -13.19 4.28 5.18
CA ILE A 150 -12.82 5.68 5.12
C ILE A 150 -12.71 6.19 6.55
N VAL A 151 -11.56 6.71 6.90
CA VAL A 151 -11.27 7.28 8.23
C VAL A 151 -11.13 8.79 8.09
N ASP A 152 -11.89 9.55 8.89
CA ASP A 152 -11.67 10.99 9.05
C ASP A 152 -10.38 11.19 9.86
N TYR A 153 -9.40 11.82 9.23
CA TYR A 153 -8.05 11.96 9.80
C TYR A 153 -8.05 12.81 11.08
N GLU A 154 -8.75 13.94 11.07
CA GLU A 154 -8.79 14.86 12.20
C GLU A 154 -9.59 14.28 13.37
N LYS A 155 -10.78 13.74 13.08
CA LYS A 155 -11.66 13.18 14.11
C LYS A 155 -11.24 11.80 14.60
N LYS A 156 -10.31 11.14 13.88
CA LYS A 156 -9.91 9.76 14.15
C LYS A 156 -11.12 8.82 14.26
N ALA A 157 -11.96 8.86 13.26
CA ALA A 157 -13.22 8.13 13.25
C ALA A 157 -13.46 7.46 11.89
N VAL A 158 -13.92 6.21 11.90
CA VAL A 158 -14.41 5.54 10.69
C VAL A 158 -15.72 6.23 10.27
N THR A 159 -15.78 6.70 9.02
CA THR A 159 -16.94 7.36 8.45
C THR A 159 -17.70 6.49 7.47
N TRP A 160 -17.06 5.46 6.94
CA TRP A 160 -17.66 4.49 6.05
C TRP A 160 -16.89 3.17 6.10
N THR A 161 -17.63 2.06 5.92
CA THR A 161 -17.08 0.70 5.85
C THR A 161 -17.75 -0.06 4.71
N TYR A 162 -16.96 -0.85 3.97
CA TYR A 162 -17.46 -1.87 3.07
C TYR A 162 -16.75 -3.19 3.32
N GLY A 163 -17.52 -4.25 3.34
CA GLY A 163 -17.11 -5.55 3.82
C GLY A 163 -17.91 -5.92 5.07
N THR A 164 -17.73 -7.14 5.54
CA THR A 164 -18.35 -7.60 6.78
C THR A 164 -17.24 -8.09 7.69
N PRO A 165 -16.95 -7.39 8.79
CA PRO A 165 -15.88 -7.75 9.70
C PRO A 165 -15.91 -9.23 10.07
N ASP A 166 -14.74 -9.88 9.99
CA ASP A 166 -14.56 -11.31 10.32
C ASP A 166 -15.29 -12.31 9.40
N HIS A 167 -15.94 -11.84 8.33
CA HIS A 167 -16.70 -12.67 7.41
C HIS A 167 -16.27 -12.44 5.95
N LYS A 168 -15.47 -13.33 5.42
CA LYS A 168 -15.10 -13.30 4.01
C LYS A 168 -16.22 -13.77 3.10
N GLY A 169 -16.30 -13.19 1.90
CA GLY A 169 -17.28 -13.58 0.90
C GLY A 169 -17.08 -12.85 -0.42
N SER A 170 -17.92 -13.17 -1.41
CA SER A 170 -17.89 -12.52 -2.73
C SER A 170 -19.20 -11.84 -3.12
N ALA A 171 -20.26 -12.03 -2.36
CA ALA A 171 -21.54 -11.32 -2.56
C ALA A 171 -21.37 -9.81 -2.29
N PRO A 172 -22.27 -8.95 -2.77
CA PRO A 172 -22.28 -7.54 -2.42
C PRO A 172 -22.24 -7.35 -0.89
N GLY A 173 -21.36 -6.47 -0.40
CA GLY A 173 -21.12 -6.27 1.04
C GLY A 173 -20.11 -7.21 1.67
N PHE A 174 -19.44 -8.05 0.87
CA PHE A 174 -18.37 -8.92 1.34
C PHE A 174 -17.10 -8.75 0.51
N LEU A 175 -15.96 -8.91 1.17
CA LEU A 175 -14.62 -8.96 0.59
C LEU A 175 -13.90 -10.24 1.05
N ASN A 176 -12.74 -10.53 0.45
CA ASN A 176 -11.94 -11.67 0.81
C ASN A 176 -10.46 -11.35 0.64
N TYR A 177 -9.82 -10.92 1.72
CA TYR A 177 -8.45 -10.39 1.74
C TYR A 177 -8.34 -9.15 0.84
N PRO A 178 -9.04 -8.02 1.15
CA PRO A 178 -8.83 -6.77 0.45
C PRO A 178 -7.44 -6.21 0.76
N ASP A 179 -6.77 -5.72 -0.28
CA ASP A 179 -5.46 -5.09 -0.13
C ASP A 179 -5.58 -3.59 -0.45
N ASP A 180 -5.12 -3.11 -1.58
CA ASP A 180 -5.13 -1.69 -1.92
C ASP A 180 -6.41 -0.93 -1.55
N ALA A 181 -6.24 0.30 -1.08
CA ALA A 181 -7.31 1.18 -0.65
C ALA A 181 -7.07 2.62 -1.11
N HIS A 182 -7.90 3.13 -2.01
CA HIS A 182 -7.78 4.50 -2.51
C HIS A 182 -9.12 5.22 -2.57
N LEU A 183 -9.16 6.48 -2.14
CA LEU A 183 -10.23 7.41 -2.46
C LEU A 183 -9.92 8.11 -3.77
N LEU A 184 -10.79 7.91 -4.75
CA LEU A 184 -10.69 8.51 -6.07
C LEU A 184 -11.21 9.96 -6.06
N PRO A 185 -10.76 10.83 -6.99
CA PRO A 185 -11.21 12.22 -7.05
C PRO A 185 -12.73 12.40 -7.21
N ASP A 186 -13.44 11.40 -7.75
CA ASP A 186 -14.91 11.39 -7.87
C ASP A 186 -15.64 10.95 -6.59
N GLY A 187 -14.88 10.67 -5.53
CA GLY A 187 -15.38 10.22 -4.23
C GLY A 187 -15.70 8.72 -4.15
N ASN A 188 -15.40 7.95 -5.19
CA ASN A 188 -15.52 6.51 -5.16
C ASN A 188 -14.31 5.87 -4.46
N PHE A 189 -14.48 4.66 -3.95
CA PHE A 189 -13.44 3.88 -3.28
C PHE A 189 -12.95 2.77 -4.20
N LEU A 190 -11.63 2.69 -4.44
CA LEU A 190 -10.98 1.64 -5.22
C LEU A 190 -10.29 0.66 -4.26
N THR A 191 -10.44 -0.64 -4.50
CA THR A 191 -9.76 -1.69 -3.73
C THR A 191 -9.52 -2.95 -4.57
N ALA A 192 -8.44 -3.66 -4.26
CA ALA A 192 -8.15 -4.98 -4.76
C ALA A 192 -8.72 -6.04 -3.80
N ASP A 193 -9.56 -6.93 -4.29
CA ASP A 193 -10.20 -8.02 -3.53
C ASP A 193 -9.53 -9.34 -3.92
N ILE A 194 -8.33 -9.59 -3.35
CA ILE A 194 -7.32 -10.56 -3.82
C ILE A 194 -7.91 -11.96 -4.02
N ARG A 195 -8.52 -12.50 -2.97
CA ARG A 195 -8.99 -13.89 -2.97
C ARG A 195 -10.29 -14.09 -3.71
N ASN A 196 -10.98 -13.01 -4.05
CA ASN A 196 -12.10 -13.00 -4.97
C ASN A 196 -11.66 -12.75 -6.41
N HIS A 197 -10.37 -12.50 -6.66
CA HIS A 197 -9.79 -12.31 -8.00
C HIS A 197 -10.43 -11.16 -8.77
N ARG A 198 -10.68 -10.03 -8.08
CA ARG A 198 -11.32 -8.86 -8.66
C ARG A 198 -10.78 -7.56 -8.05
N VAL A 199 -10.92 -6.49 -8.83
CA VAL A 199 -10.74 -5.10 -8.37
C VAL A 199 -12.10 -4.43 -8.42
N LEU A 200 -12.42 -3.66 -7.39
CA LEU A 200 -13.70 -3.02 -7.22
C LEU A 200 -13.56 -1.51 -7.12
N ILE A 201 -14.49 -0.80 -7.74
CA ILE A 201 -14.78 0.59 -7.46
C ILE A 201 -16.16 0.65 -6.84
N ILE A 202 -16.26 1.24 -5.65
CA ILE A 202 -17.46 1.26 -4.81
C ILE A 202 -17.85 2.71 -4.57
N ASP A 203 -19.11 3.05 -4.70
CA ASP A 203 -19.65 4.36 -4.31
C ASP A 203 -19.95 4.36 -2.79
N PRO A 204 -19.21 5.11 -1.95
CA PRO A 204 -19.42 5.12 -0.51
C PRO A 204 -20.79 5.66 -0.08
N ARG A 205 -21.42 6.51 -0.90
CA ARG A 205 -22.74 7.09 -0.61
C ARG A 205 -23.87 6.07 -0.66
N THR A 206 -23.70 5.04 -1.49
CA THR A 206 -24.73 4.00 -1.72
C THR A 206 -24.25 2.61 -1.33
N SER A 207 -22.96 2.45 -1.04
CA SER A 207 -22.27 1.17 -0.84
C SER A 207 -22.47 0.19 -2.00
N LYS A 208 -22.62 0.70 -3.22
CA LYS A 208 -22.78 -0.13 -4.43
C LYS A 208 -21.47 -0.21 -5.21
N ILE A 209 -21.17 -1.39 -5.72
CA ILE A 209 -20.11 -1.59 -6.69
C ILE A 209 -20.53 -0.90 -8.00
N VAL A 210 -19.74 0.09 -8.45
CA VAL A 210 -19.97 0.83 -9.70
C VAL A 210 -19.10 0.33 -10.83
N THR A 211 -17.95 -0.29 -10.53
CA THR A 211 -17.09 -0.96 -11.51
C THR A 211 -16.48 -2.19 -10.87
N GLN A 212 -16.39 -3.26 -11.65
CA GLN A 212 -15.70 -4.47 -11.26
C GLN A 212 -14.85 -4.96 -12.43
N TRP A 213 -13.57 -5.20 -12.18
CA TRP A 213 -12.69 -5.94 -13.07
C TRP A 213 -12.36 -7.26 -12.41
N GLY A 214 -12.34 -8.33 -13.20
CA GLY A 214 -12.25 -9.70 -12.71
C GLY A 214 -13.60 -10.29 -12.31
N THR A 215 -13.64 -11.60 -12.15
CA THR A 215 -14.83 -12.38 -11.81
C THR A 215 -14.54 -13.19 -10.56
N ALA A 216 -15.38 -13.06 -9.54
CA ALA A 216 -15.21 -13.77 -8.27
C ALA A 216 -15.08 -15.29 -8.50
N GLY A 217 -14.03 -15.86 -7.92
CA GLY A 217 -13.71 -17.29 -8.04
C GLY A 217 -13.02 -17.70 -9.37
N LYS A 218 -12.75 -16.77 -10.28
CA LYS A 218 -12.05 -17.02 -11.55
C LYS A 218 -10.61 -16.52 -11.47
N ARG A 219 -9.72 -17.37 -11.01
CA ARG A 219 -8.28 -17.06 -10.93
C ARG A 219 -7.60 -17.35 -12.27
N ASN A 220 -7.67 -16.40 -13.19
CA ASN A 220 -7.02 -16.49 -14.50
C ASN A 220 -6.65 -15.08 -14.97
N HIS A 221 -5.65 -14.94 -15.83
CA HIS A 221 -5.28 -13.68 -16.44
C HIS A 221 -5.97 -13.49 -17.78
N ASN A 222 -7.06 -12.75 -17.78
CA ASN A 222 -7.82 -12.35 -18.98
C ASN A 222 -8.55 -11.03 -18.72
N PRO A 223 -7.81 -9.91 -18.45
CA PRO A 223 -8.42 -8.64 -18.08
C PRO A 223 -9.25 -8.06 -19.25
N PRO A 224 -10.35 -7.38 -18.98
CA PRO A 224 -10.89 -7.04 -17.65
C PRO A 224 -11.77 -8.12 -17.00
N HIS A 225 -12.00 -9.26 -17.68
CA HIS A 225 -13.00 -10.26 -17.29
C HIS A 225 -12.54 -11.17 -16.15
N GLU A 226 -11.26 -11.54 -16.14
CA GLU A 226 -10.67 -12.40 -15.12
C GLU A 226 -9.31 -11.85 -14.71
N LEU A 227 -9.00 -11.89 -13.42
CA LEU A 227 -7.74 -11.47 -12.84
C LEU A 227 -7.12 -12.60 -11.99
N ALA A 228 -5.82 -12.70 -12.04
CA ALA A 228 -5.09 -13.77 -11.35
C ALA A 228 -4.58 -13.33 -9.99
N ALA A 229 -5.48 -13.15 -9.01
CA ALA A 229 -5.21 -12.63 -7.68
C ALA A 229 -4.57 -11.22 -7.74
N PRO A 230 -5.36 -10.18 -8.03
CA PRO A 230 -4.88 -8.80 -8.01
C PRO A 230 -4.52 -8.43 -6.58
N ASN A 231 -3.30 -7.94 -6.37
CA ASN A 231 -2.84 -7.42 -5.08
C ASN A 231 -2.96 -5.89 -5.08
N GLY A 232 -2.35 -5.22 -6.03
CA GLY A 232 -2.37 -3.79 -6.17
C GLY A 232 -3.38 -3.28 -7.21
N ALA A 233 -3.97 -2.12 -6.94
CA ALA A 233 -4.86 -1.37 -7.82
C ALA A 233 -4.61 0.14 -7.69
N THR A 234 -3.52 0.62 -8.26
CA THR A 234 -3.03 1.99 -8.13
C THR A 234 -3.74 2.94 -9.10
N PRO A 235 -4.46 3.97 -8.64
CA PRO A 235 -5.07 4.96 -9.51
C PRO A 235 -4.01 5.90 -10.10
N LEU A 236 -4.16 6.23 -11.38
CA LEU A 236 -3.32 7.18 -12.09
C LEU A 236 -4.00 8.55 -12.19
N ALA A 237 -3.20 9.61 -12.33
CA ALA A 237 -3.71 10.98 -12.41
C ALA A 237 -4.71 11.22 -13.55
N ASN A 238 -4.64 10.44 -14.63
CA ASN A 238 -5.57 10.52 -15.76
C ASN A 238 -6.83 9.67 -15.59
N GLY A 239 -7.00 9.02 -14.43
CA GLY A 239 -8.14 8.17 -14.11
C GLY A 239 -7.97 6.69 -14.48
N ASP A 240 -6.90 6.31 -15.19
CA ASP A 240 -6.59 4.88 -15.41
C ASP A 240 -6.17 4.22 -14.10
N VAL A 241 -6.10 2.89 -14.09
CA VAL A 241 -5.62 2.11 -12.94
C VAL A 241 -4.52 1.14 -13.40
N LEU A 242 -3.45 1.04 -12.61
CA LEU A 242 -2.49 -0.05 -12.72
C LEU A 242 -2.93 -1.16 -11.77
N ILE A 243 -3.06 -2.37 -12.30
CA ILE A 243 -3.38 -3.57 -11.52
C ILE A 243 -2.16 -4.47 -11.51
N SER A 244 -1.68 -4.85 -10.33
CA SER A 244 -0.67 -5.89 -10.16
C SER A 244 -1.33 -7.22 -9.79
N GLU A 245 -0.99 -8.30 -10.50
CA GLU A 245 -1.55 -9.63 -10.27
C GLU A 245 -0.46 -10.60 -9.81
N ILE A 246 -0.65 -11.21 -8.64
CA ILE A 246 0.28 -12.20 -8.09
C ILE A 246 0.42 -13.40 -9.02
N GLY A 247 -0.70 -13.87 -9.57
CA GLY A 247 -0.73 -15.01 -10.47
C GLY A 247 -0.12 -14.68 -11.84
N GLY A 248 1.15 -15.06 -12.04
CA GLY A 248 1.86 -14.84 -13.29
C GLY A 248 2.57 -13.50 -13.42
N SER A 249 2.62 -12.73 -12.33
CA SER A 249 3.36 -11.45 -12.23
C SER A 249 2.95 -10.42 -13.29
N TRP A 250 1.66 -10.31 -13.55
CA TRP A 250 1.13 -9.37 -14.54
C TRP A 250 0.96 -7.98 -13.97
N ILE A 251 1.26 -6.97 -14.79
CA ILE A 251 0.88 -5.57 -14.57
C ILE A 251 -0.01 -5.18 -15.74
N THR A 252 -1.21 -4.72 -15.40
CA THR A 252 -2.23 -4.31 -16.37
C THR A 252 -2.60 -2.85 -16.17
N ARG A 253 -2.55 -2.06 -17.25
CA ARG A 253 -3.13 -0.70 -17.25
C ARG A 253 -4.49 -0.73 -17.89
N ILE A 254 -5.51 -0.28 -17.16
CA ILE A 254 -6.91 -0.28 -17.56
C ILE A 254 -7.53 1.09 -17.35
N THR A 255 -8.40 1.50 -18.27
CA THR A 255 -9.17 2.73 -18.17
C THR A 255 -10.43 2.53 -17.32
N ARG A 256 -11.04 3.62 -16.85
CA ARG A 256 -12.29 3.58 -16.06
C ARG A 256 -13.46 2.93 -16.80
N ASP A 257 -13.49 2.99 -18.12
CA ASP A 257 -14.46 2.33 -18.99
C ASP A 257 -14.07 0.89 -19.36
N SER A 258 -13.14 0.31 -18.61
CA SER A 258 -12.73 -1.11 -18.72
C SER A 258 -11.95 -1.48 -19.98
N LYS A 259 -11.35 -0.52 -20.67
CA LYS A 259 -10.48 -0.79 -21.79
C LYS A 259 -9.06 -1.09 -21.28
N VAL A 260 -8.57 -2.28 -21.57
CA VAL A 260 -7.16 -2.64 -21.33
C VAL A 260 -6.27 -1.90 -22.32
N LEU A 261 -5.37 -1.06 -21.84
CA LEU A 261 -4.43 -0.33 -22.67
C LEU A 261 -3.19 -1.18 -22.97
N TRP A 262 -2.71 -1.88 -21.97
CA TRP A 262 -1.67 -2.89 -22.07
C TRP A 262 -1.69 -3.81 -20.85
N SER A 263 -1.13 -5.01 -21.03
CA SER A 263 -0.90 -5.97 -19.97
C SER A 263 0.40 -6.72 -20.24
N VAL A 264 1.32 -6.72 -19.28
CA VAL A 264 2.65 -7.29 -19.44
C VAL A 264 3.09 -7.98 -18.15
N GLN A 265 3.90 -9.03 -18.29
CA GLN A 265 4.56 -9.64 -17.12
C GLN A 265 5.73 -8.78 -16.69
N ALA A 266 5.76 -8.41 -15.41
CA ALA A 266 6.86 -7.67 -14.81
C ALA A 266 8.15 -8.51 -14.86
N PRO A 267 9.24 -8.00 -15.48
CA PRO A 267 10.47 -8.75 -15.57
C PRO A 267 11.14 -8.91 -14.20
N ARG A 268 11.65 -10.11 -13.91
CA ARG A 268 12.38 -10.43 -12.68
C ARG A 268 11.57 -10.32 -11.37
N VAL A 269 10.24 -10.23 -11.47
CA VAL A 269 9.32 -10.15 -10.34
C VAL A 269 8.54 -11.45 -10.23
N ASN A 270 8.38 -11.99 -9.02
CA ASN A 270 7.63 -13.22 -8.75
C ASN A 270 6.28 -12.94 -8.09
N TYR A 271 6.26 -11.95 -7.21
CA TYR A 271 5.08 -11.53 -6.47
C TYR A 271 4.99 -10.01 -6.54
N PRO A 272 4.42 -9.42 -7.61
CA PRO A 272 4.21 -7.99 -7.65
C PRO A 272 3.18 -7.61 -6.58
N SER A 273 3.65 -6.96 -5.53
CA SER A 273 2.75 -6.40 -4.53
C SER A 273 2.06 -5.19 -5.15
N ASP A 274 2.76 -4.09 -5.27
CA ASP A 274 2.25 -2.89 -5.92
C ASP A 274 3.05 -2.48 -7.15
N ALA A 275 2.37 -1.75 -8.03
CA ALA A 275 2.95 -1.15 -9.22
C ALA A 275 2.60 0.34 -9.29
N PHE A 276 3.61 1.20 -9.41
CA PHE A 276 3.44 2.65 -9.53
C PHE A 276 4.06 3.16 -10.83
N PRO A 277 3.54 4.27 -11.39
CA PRO A 277 4.24 4.96 -12.45
C PRO A 277 5.51 5.62 -11.88
N THR A 278 6.56 5.73 -12.69
CA THR A 278 7.66 6.68 -12.42
C THR A 278 7.15 8.12 -12.48
N VAL A 279 7.88 9.06 -11.88
CA VAL A 279 7.50 10.49 -11.85
C VAL A 279 7.22 11.05 -13.24
N ASP A 280 7.95 10.60 -14.26
CA ASP A 280 7.73 11.00 -15.66
C ASP A 280 6.55 10.28 -16.33
N GLY A 281 5.91 9.33 -15.64
CA GLY A 281 4.77 8.55 -16.10
C GLY A 281 5.05 7.56 -17.24
N LYS A 282 6.33 7.35 -17.62
CA LYS A 282 6.69 6.52 -18.78
C LYS A 282 6.98 5.07 -18.44
N HIS A 283 7.43 4.83 -17.21
CA HIS A 283 7.86 3.51 -16.77
C HIS A 283 7.06 3.06 -15.55
N VAL A 284 7.27 1.83 -15.16
CA VAL A 284 6.59 1.24 -14.00
C VAL A 284 7.63 0.78 -12.99
N ILE A 285 7.44 1.16 -11.74
CA ILE A 285 8.18 0.64 -10.59
C ILE A 285 7.32 -0.41 -9.88
N VAL A 286 7.93 -1.56 -9.54
CA VAL A 286 7.24 -2.69 -8.91
C VAL A 286 8.05 -3.21 -7.73
N ALA A 287 7.39 -3.43 -6.61
CA ALA A 287 7.93 -4.17 -5.48
C ALA A 287 7.63 -5.67 -5.64
N ASP A 288 8.66 -6.51 -5.52
CA ASP A 288 8.55 -7.98 -5.48
C ASP A 288 8.47 -8.44 -4.02
N PHE A 289 7.28 -8.75 -3.56
CA PHE A 289 7.00 -9.20 -2.18
C PHE A 289 7.53 -10.62 -1.95
N TRP A 290 8.84 -10.72 -1.90
CA TRP A 290 9.57 -11.97 -1.72
C TRP A 290 10.73 -11.81 -0.73
N LYS A 291 11.35 -12.92 -0.36
CA LYS A 291 12.60 -12.92 0.42
C LYS A 291 13.64 -13.79 -0.27
N PRO A 292 14.77 -13.23 -0.72
CA PRO A 292 15.09 -11.80 -0.79
C PRO A 292 14.17 -11.05 -1.75
N GLY A 293 13.72 -9.87 -1.33
CA GLY A 293 12.86 -9.01 -2.12
C GLY A 293 13.61 -8.19 -3.17
N ARG A 294 12.85 -7.59 -4.08
CA ARG A 294 13.38 -6.82 -5.21
C ARG A 294 12.52 -5.61 -5.47
N VAL A 295 13.12 -4.56 -6.02
CA VAL A 295 12.40 -3.46 -6.66
C VAL A 295 12.92 -3.29 -8.07
N VAL A 296 12.02 -3.19 -9.04
CA VAL A 296 12.36 -3.09 -10.47
C VAL A 296 11.68 -1.87 -11.07
N ILE A 297 12.41 -1.10 -11.88
CA ILE A 297 11.83 -0.14 -12.81
C ILE A 297 11.99 -0.70 -14.23
N PHE A 298 10.90 -0.77 -14.97
CA PHE A 298 10.93 -1.29 -16.33
C PHE A 298 10.01 -0.50 -17.29
N ASP A 299 10.34 -0.56 -18.55
CA ASP A 299 9.53 -0.02 -19.64
C ASP A 299 8.43 -1.03 -20.00
N PRO A 300 7.14 -0.72 -19.83
CA PRO A 300 6.05 -1.65 -20.11
C PRO A 300 5.91 -2.00 -21.58
N ALA A 301 6.34 -1.15 -22.53
CA ALA A 301 6.25 -1.40 -23.95
C ALA A 301 7.29 -2.42 -24.43
N THR A 302 8.50 -2.36 -23.89
CA THR A 302 9.62 -3.22 -24.30
C THR A 302 9.97 -4.31 -23.28
N ARG A 303 9.44 -4.24 -22.08
CA ARG A 303 9.78 -5.06 -20.90
C ARG A 303 11.25 -4.96 -20.51
N LYS A 304 11.96 -3.95 -20.99
CA LYS A 304 13.36 -3.71 -20.62
C LYS A 304 13.44 -3.22 -19.19
N VAL A 305 14.26 -3.89 -18.38
CA VAL A 305 14.62 -3.41 -17.03
C VAL A 305 15.55 -2.21 -17.18
N LEU A 306 15.17 -1.10 -16.55
CA LEU A 306 15.92 0.16 -16.54
C LEU A 306 16.72 0.31 -15.26
N TRP A 307 16.17 -0.18 -14.17
CA TRP A 307 16.78 -0.18 -12.85
C TRP A 307 16.32 -1.39 -12.04
N ASP A 308 17.19 -1.92 -11.19
CA ASP A 308 16.95 -3.12 -10.41
C ASP A 308 17.70 -3.03 -9.08
N TYR A 309 16.98 -3.14 -7.97
CA TYR A 309 17.57 -3.28 -6.66
C TYR A 309 17.32 -4.69 -6.14
N PHE A 310 18.42 -5.43 -5.93
CA PHE A 310 18.38 -6.78 -5.41
C PHE A 310 19.63 -7.09 -4.61
N VAL A 311 19.46 -7.41 -3.33
CA VAL A 311 20.52 -7.94 -2.45
C VAL A 311 20.11 -9.31 -1.98
N LYS A 312 20.91 -10.33 -2.32
CA LYS A 312 20.58 -11.73 -2.04
C LYS A 312 20.58 -12.06 -0.56
N GLU A 313 21.53 -11.49 0.19
CA GLU A 313 21.75 -11.75 1.61
C GLU A 313 22.54 -10.62 2.26
N GLY A 314 22.43 -10.47 3.59
CA GLY A 314 23.17 -9.49 4.37
C GLY A 314 22.50 -8.11 4.42
N GLU A 315 23.29 -7.09 4.71
CA GLU A 315 22.82 -5.71 4.84
C GLU A 315 22.24 -5.20 3.52
N GLY A 316 21.08 -4.56 3.57
CA GLY A 316 20.36 -4.06 2.41
C GLY A 316 19.43 -5.10 1.76
N MET A 317 19.43 -6.36 2.19
CA MET A 317 18.44 -7.33 1.71
C MET A 317 17.01 -6.88 2.09
N LEU A 318 16.15 -6.82 1.09
CA LEU A 318 14.73 -6.56 1.31
C LEU A 318 14.03 -7.85 1.75
N ASP A 319 13.17 -7.72 2.76
CA ASP A 319 12.35 -8.81 3.28
C ASP A 319 10.88 -8.46 3.08
N HIS A 320 10.27 -9.02 2.04
CA HIS A 320 8.89 -8.77 1.65
C HIS A 320 8.56 -7.28 1.47
N PRO A 321 9.23 -6.54 0.57
CA PRO A 321 8.89 -5.15 0.28
C PRO A 321 7.50 -5.09 -0.37
N SER A 322 6.57 -4.35 0.22
CA SER A 322 5.20 -4.26 -0.30
C SER A 322 5.03 -3.08 -1.27
N LEU A 323 5.74 -1.99 -1.05
CA LEU A 323 5.54 -0.76 -1.82
C LEU A 323 6.90 -0.13 -2.18
N ALA A 324 6.98 0.39 -3.42
CA ALA A 324 8.11 1.19 -3.88
C ALA A 324 7.61 2.35 -4.75
N ARG A 325 8.07 3.56 -4.46
CA ARG A 325 7.77 4.78 -5.22
C ARG A 325 9.05 5.56 -5.51
N GLU A 326 9.06 6.30 -6.63
CA GLU A 326 10.12 7.24 -7.00
C GLU A 326 9.93 8.59 -6.30
#